data_fc6e603b58307819cd765b6da6cbf439
#
_entry.id   fc6e603b58307819cd765b6da6cbf439
#
_cell.length_a   1.000
_cell.length_b   1.000
_cell.length_c   1.000
_cell.angle_alpha   90.00
_cell.angle_beta   90.00
_cell.angle_gamma   90.00
#
_symmetry.space_group_name_H-M   'P 1'
#
loop_
_entity.id
_entity.type
_entity.pdbx_description
1 polymer ?
#
loop_
_entity_poly.entity_id
_entity_poly.type
_entity_poly.pdbx_seq_one_letter_code
_entity_poly.pdbx_strand_id
1 'polypeptide(L)'
;MHDAATFTHWLEGYLHQASFNEALALRLALELYNSDEPVDAKLDHLAELDALVHACQTPLEVRNSMNSMGKRWSRVAAIVADDDPLVLAYRDKLNARELAGNPGIAAGLVLAATGLPAEEAVRAYLMQMANSMTQNAIRAIPLGQDAGQRVLVDSYHVVEEAAARTMLNTIADLGVVAPRLEVAQMAHESLRSRMFMS
;
A
#
# COMPACT_ATOMS: atom_id res chain seq x y z
N MET A 1 14.84 14.61 -7.41
CA MET A 1 14.74 15.02 -5.98
C MET A 1 16.15 15.29 -5.49
N HIS A 2 16.41 16.48 -4.93
CA HIS A 2 17.76 16.90 -4.54
C HIS A 2 17.82 17.45 -3.10
N ASP A 3 16.67 17.77 -2.51
CA ASP A 3 16.52 18.39 -1.21
C ASP A 3 15.17 18.04 -0.55
N ALA A 4 14.96 18.52 0.67
CA ALA A 4 13.76 18.28 1.45
C ALA A 4 12.51 18.79 0.74
N ALA A 5 12.55 19.99 0.16
CA ALA A 5 11.36 20.61 -0.46
C ALA A 5 10.87 19.80 -1.68
N THR A 6 11.78 19.39 -2.56
CA THR A 6 11.43 18.55 -3.72
C THR A 6 10.97 17.17 -3.31
N PHE A 7 11.49 16.61 -2.21
CA PHE A 7 11.02 15.35 -1.67
C PHE A 7 9.63 15.48 -1.03
N THR A 8 9.38 16.52 -0.23
CA THR A 8 8.05 16.79 0.35
C THR A 8 6.99 16.84 -0.75
N HIS A 9 7.20 17.65 -1.77
CA HIS A 9 6.23 17.78 -2.87
C HIS A 9 5.99 16.43 -3.60
N TRP A 10 7.02 15.63 -3.79
CA TRP A 10 6.89 14.30 -4.38
C TRP A 10 6.11 13.36 -3.46
N LEU A 11 6.40 13.37 -2.15
CA LEU A 11 5.72 12.54 -1.14
C LEU A 11 4.24 12.87 -1.06
N GLU A 12 3.87 14.16 -1.08
CA GLU A 12 2.48 14.61 -1.14
C GLU A 12 1.73 14.01 -2.34
N GLY A 13 2.31 14.12 -3.53
CA GLY A 13 1.74 13.51 -4.73
C GLY A 13 1.60 12.00 -4.64
N TYR A 14 2.57 11.32 -4.01
CA TYR A 14 2.52 9.88 -3.81
C TYR A 14 1.43 9.45 -2.82
N LEU A 15 1.26 10.18 -1.72
CA LEU A 15 0.20 9.90 -0.73
C LEU A 15 -1.19 10.11 -1.35
N HIS A 16 -1.38 11.17 -2.15
CA HIS A 16 -2.63 11.36 -2.89
C HIS A 16 -2.91 10.21 -3.87
N GLN A 17 -1.88 9.74 -4.58
CA GLN A 17 -2.03 8.57 -5.47
C GLN A 17 -2.43 7.32 -4.69
N ALA A 18 -1.87 7.10 -3.51
CA ALA A 18 -2.16 5.93 -2.69
C ALA A 18 -3.65 5.80 -2.35
N SER A 19 -4.40 6.92 -2.31
CA SER A 19 -5.85 6.91 -2.09
C SER A 19 -6.67 6.29 -3.23
N PHE A 20 -6.05 6.03 -4.38
CA PHE A 20 -6.67 5.38 -5.55
C PHE A 20 -6.12 3.97 -5.79
N ASN A 21 -5.17 3.49 -5.02
CA ASN A 21 -4.60 2.16 -5.15
C ASN A 21 -4.37 1.47 -3.80
N GLU A 22 -3.20 1.57 -3.18
CA GLU A 22 -2.86 0.77 -2.00
C GLU A 22 -3.73 1.05 -0.79
N ALA A 23 -4.01 2.31 -0.47
CA ALA A 23 -4.86 2.67 0.65
C ALA A 23 -6.34 2.31 0.38
N LEU A 24 -6.78 2.43 -0.89
CA LEU A 24 -8.11 1.98 -1.29
C LEU A 24 -8.23 0.45 -1.19
N ALA A 25 -7.22 -0.28 -1.65
CA ALA A 25 -7.19 -1.74 -1.53
C ALA A 25 -7.25 -2.20 -0.06
N LEU A 26 -6.56 -1.50 0.84
CA LEU A 26 -6.62 -1.74 2.29
C LEU A 26 -8.06 -1.55 2.81
N ARG A 27 -8.68 -0.41 2.49
CA ARG A 27 -10.05 -0.12 2.96
C ARG A 27 -11.06 -1.15 2.44
N LEU A 28 -11.00 -1.48 1.14
CA LEU A 28 -11.89 -2.47 0.55
C LEU A 28 -11.71 -3.86 1.17
N ALA A 29 -10.47 -4.28 1.44
CA ALA A 29 -10.18 -5.55 2.11
C ALA A 29 -10.71 -5.56 3.55
N LEU A 30 -10.58 -4.44 4.27
CA LEU A 30 -11.11 -4.28 5.64
C LEU A 30 -12.65 -4.33 5.64
N GLU A 31 -13.32 -3.71 4.66
CA GLU A 31 -14.77 -3.77 4.51
C GLU A 31 -15.26 -5.19 4.20
N LEU A 32 -14.57 -5.91 3.31
CA LEU A 32 -14.84 -7.32 3.06
C LEU A 32 -14.68 -8.19 4.31
N TYR A 33 -13.61 -7.93 5.09
CA TYR A 33 -13.41 -8.64 6.35
C TYR A 33 -14.61 -8.47 7.29
N ASN A 34 -15.12 -7.25 7.42
CA ASN A 34 -16.23 -6.90 8.32
C ASN A 34 -17.62 -7.18 7.76
N SER A 35 -17.75 -7.65 6.51
CA SER A 35 -19.05 -8.01 5.93
C SER A 35 -19.65 -9.25 6.63
N ASP A 36 -20.94 -9.49 6.45
CA ASP A 36 -21.65 -10.66 7.02
C ASP A 36 -21.50 -11.92 6.14
N GLU A 37 -20.66 -11.85 5.09
CA GLU A 37 -20.47 -12.95 4.15
C GLU A 37 -19.69 -14.11 4.79
N PRO A 38 -19.90 -15.35 4.34
CA PRO A 38 -19.09 -16.48 4.76
C PRO A 38 -17.63 -16.33 4.29
N VAL A 39 -16.68 -16.95 4.99
CA VAL A 39 -15.24 -16.84 4.73
C VAL A 39 -14.87 -17.15 3.29
N ASP A 40 -15.49 -18.19 2.69
CA ASP A 40 -15.20 -18.58 1.31
C ASP A 40 -15.59 -17.49 0.32
N ALA A 41 -16.77 -16.86 0.48
CA ALA A 41 -17.20 -15.76 -0.37
C ALA A 41 -16.30 -14.51 -0.21
N LYS A 42 -15.93 -14.16 1.03
CA LYS A 42 -14.95 -13.10 1.28
C LYS A 42 -13.62 -13.38 0.58
N LEU A 43 -13.16 -14.63 0.62
CA LEU A 43 -11.91 -15.03 0.00
C LEU A 43 -11.96 -14.93 -1.53
N ASP A 44 -13.10 -15.25 -2.14
CA ASP A 44 -13.31 -15.07 -3.57
C ASP A 44 -13.30 -13.59 -3.97
N HIS A 45 -13.99 -12.72 -3.22
CA HIS A 45 -13.95 -11.26 -3.44
C HIS A 45 -12.55 -10.67 -3.20
N LEU A 46 -11.81 -11.18 -2.22
CA LEU A 46 -10.41 -10.78 -2.01
C LEU A 46 -9.52 -11.21 -3.18
N ALA A 47 -9.80 -12.35 -3.80
CA ALA A 47 -9.08 -12.81 -4.99
C ALA A 47 -9.36 -11.91 -6.19
N GLU A 48 -10.62 -11.49 -6.40
CA GLU A 48 -10.98 -10.52 -7.43
C GLU A 48 -10.28 -9.16 -7.19
N LEU A 49 -10.29 -8.67 -5.95
CA LEU A 49 -9.60 -7.44 -5.56
C LEU A 49 -8.09 -7.55 -5.81
N ASP A 50 -7.45 -8.67 -5.41
CA ASP A 50 -6.03 -8.92 -5.63
C ASP A 50 -5.67 -8.89 -7.12
N ALA A 51 -6.47 -9.55 -7.95
CA ALA A 51 -6.28 -9.58 -9.40
C ALA A 51 -6.43 -8.17 -10.01
N LEU A 52 -7.41 -7.38 -9.57
CA LEU A 52 -7.63 -6.03 -10.05
C LEU A 52 -6.48 -5.10 -9.66
N VAL A 53 -6.08 -5.10 -8.39
CA VAL A 53 -4.93 -4.30 -7.91
C VAL A 53 -3.64 -4.69 -8.62
N HIS A 54 -3.42 -6.00 -8.82
CA HIS A 54 -2.27 -6.49 -9.58
C HIS A 54 -2.26 -5.99 -11.04
N ALA A 55 -3.41 -6.00 -11.70
CA ALA A 55 -3.55 -5.50 -13.07
C ALA A 55 -3.28 -3.99 -13.18
N CYS A 56 -3.60 -3.21 -12.15
CA CYS A 56 -3.33 -1.77 -12.08
C CYS A 56 -1.84 -1.43 -11.89
N GLN A 57 -0.99 -2.38 -11.51
CA GLN A 57 0.45 -2.16 -11.32
C GLN A 57 1.20 -2.37 -12.64
N THR A 58 1.26 -1.35 -13.48
CA THR A 58 1.85 -1.43 -14.83
C THR A 58 3.37 -1.66 -14.83
N PRO A 59 4.22 -0.93 -14.05
CA PRO A 59 5.65 -1.16 -14.04
C PRO A 59 6.01 -2.51 -13.42
N LEU A 60 6.83 -3.29 -14.12
CA LEU A 60 7.16 -4.67 -13.73
C LEU A 60 7.90 -4.75 -12.38
N GLU A 61 8.87 -3.86 -12.14
CA GLU A 61 9.63 -3.84 -10.89
C GLU A 61 8.73 -3.48 -9.71
N VAL A 62 7.85 -2.49 -9.85
CA VAL A 62 6.88 -2.10 -8.83
C VAL A 62 5.92 -3.25 -8.55
N ARG A 63 5.35 -3.86 -9.59
CA ARG A 63 4.45 -5.00 -9.46
C ARG A 63 5.10 -6.18 -8.71
N ASN A 64 6.34 -6.53 -9.05
CA ASN A 64 7.08 -7.60 -8.37
C ASN A 64 7.38 -7.26 -6.91
N SER A 65 7.72 -5.99 -6.64
CA SER A 65 7.95 -5.49 -5.28
C SER A 65 6.67 -5.57 -4.45
N MET A 66 5.55 -5.08 -4.98
CA MET A 66 4.24 -5.13 -4.32
C MET A 66 3.81 -6.57 -3.99
N ASN A 67 3.96 -7.50 -4.95
CA ASN A 67 3.67 -8.90 -4.73
C ASN A 67 4.54 -9.49 -3.60
N SER A 68 5.82 -9.16 -3.58
CA SER A 68 6.75 -9.61 -2.54
C SER A 68 6.42 -9.02 -1.17
N MET A 69 6.06 -7.74 -1.13
CA MET A 69 5.63 -7.06 0.09
C MET A 69 4.30 -7.62 0.60
N GLY A 70 3.32 -7.85 -0.27
CA GLY A 70 2.04 -8.45 0.09
C GLY A 70 2.20 -9.82 0.74
N LYS A 71 3.04 -10.69 0.16
CA LYS A 71 3.39 -12.00 0.75
C LYS A 71 4.08 -11.87 2.12
N ARG A 72 4.93 -10.87 2.31
CA ARG A 72 5.58 -10.62 3.59
C ARG A 72 4.59 -10.12 4.64
N TRP A 73 3.72 -9.18 4.26
CA TRP A 73 2.66 -8.66 5.12
C TRP A 73 1.67 -9.75 5.53
N SER A 74 1.26 -10.64 4.61
CA SER A 74 0.35 -11.75 4.94
C SER A 74 0.93 -12.72 5.97
N ARG A 75 2.26 -12.91 5.99
CA ARG A 75 2.94 -13.70 7.04
C ARG A 75 2.91 -13.00 8.39
N VAL A 76 3.10 -11.69 8.40
CA VAL A 76 2.98 -10.89 9.64
C VAL A 76 1.52 -10.90 10.12
N ALA A 77 0.56 -10.74 9.21
CA ALA A 77 -0.85 -10.82 9.53
C ALA A 77 -1.22 -12.15 10.20
N ALA A 78 -0.70 -13.27 9.69
CA ALA A 78 -0.91 -14.59 10.28
C ALA A 78 -0.17 -14.83 11.61
N ILE A 79 0.73 -13.95 12.03
CA ILE A 79 1.32 -13.96 13.39
C ILE A 79 0.45 -13.16 14.36
N VAL A 80 -0.10 -12.03 13.89
CA VAL A 80 -0.92 -11.12 14.70
C VAL A 80 -2.33 -11.68 14.92
N ALA A 81 -2.88 -12.34 13.91
CA ALA A 81 -4.21 -12.95 13.87
C ALA A 81 -4.08 -14.44 13.54
N ASP A 82 -3.42 -15.20 14.42
CA ASP A 82 -2.99 -16.57 14.20
C ASP A 82 -4.13 -17.60 14.25
N ASP A 83 -5.30 -17.21 14.74
CA ASP A 83 -6.53 -17.99 14.79
C ASP A 83 -7.62 -17.48 13.81
N ASP A 84 -7.38 -16.40 13.06
CA ASP A 84 -8.36 -15.83 12.15
C ASP A 84 -8.47 -16.64 10.84
N PRO A 85 -9.65 -17.23 10.53
CA PRO A 85 -9.78 -18.13 9.39
C PRO A 85 -9.61 -17.42 8.05
N LEU A 86 -10.02 -16.16 7.90
CA LEU A 86 -9.88 -15.42 6.63
C LEU A 86 -8.43 -15.00 6.38
N VAL A 87 -7.74 -14.51 7.42
CA VAL A 87 -6.32 -14.14 7.36
C VAL A 87 -5.47 -15.35 6.98
N LEU A 88 -5.73 -16.49 7.62
CA LEU A 88 -5.01 -17.73 7.35
C LEU A 88 -5.28 -18.26 5.93
N ALA A 89 -6.55 -18.26 5.50
CA ALA A 89 -6.92 -18.70 4.15
C ALA A 89 -6.31 -17.82 3.06
N TYR A 90 -6.32 -16.49 3.24
CA TYR A 90 -5.67 -15.56 2.30
C TYR A 90 -4.15 -15.82 2.21
N ARG A 91 -3.46 -16.00 3.35
CA ARG A 91 -2.03 -16.38 3.37
C ARG A 91 -1.77 -17.69 2.62
N ASP A 92 -2.61 -18.69 2.82
CA ASP A 92 -2.44 -20.00 2.20
C ASP A 92 -2.61 -19.96 0.68
N LYS A 93 -3.57 -19.18 0.16
CA LYS A 93 -3.70 -18.92 -1.28
C LYS A 93 -2.47 -18.20 -1.86
N LEU A 94 -1.90 -17.22 -1.14
CA LEU A 94 -0.65 -16.57 -1.52
C LEU A 94 0.54 -17.54 -1.57
N ASN A 95 0.64 -18.46 -0.59
CA ASN A 95 1.68 -19.47 -0.55
C ASN A 95 1.51 -20.50 -1.70
N ALA A 96 0.28 -20.85 -2.05
CA ALA A 96 -0.05 -21.71 -3.19
C ALA A 96 0.15 -21.01 -4.54
N ARG A 97 0.43 -19.70 -4.57
CA ARG A 97 0.58 -18.84 -5.76
C ARG A 97 -0.73 -18.70 -6.55
N GLU A 98 -1.85 -18.84 -5.90
CA GLU A 98 -3.17 -18.59 -6.48
C GLU A 98 -3.50 -17.10 -6.52
N LEU A 99 -2.85 -16.31 -5.66
CA LEU A 99 -2.94 -14.85 -5.60
C LEU A 99 -1.58 -14.21 -5.84
N ALA A 100 -1.59 -13.00 -6.38
CA ALA A 100 -0.36 -12.21 -6.61
C ALA A 100 0.20 -11.65 -5.30
N GLY A 101 -0.68 -11.09 -4.49
CA GLY A 101 -0.38 -10.45 -3.21
C GLY A 101 -0.22 -8.94 -3.31
N ASN A 102 -0.87 -8.23 -2.39
CA ASN A 102 -0.76 -6.78 -2.26
C ASN A 102 -0.61 -6.39 -0.78
N PRO A 103 0.30 -5.46 -0.43
CA PRO A 103 0.52 -5.05 0.96
C PRO A 103 -0.71 -4.34 1.57
N GLY A 104 -1.47 -3.57 0.77
CA GLY A 104 -2.70 -2.92 1.22
C GLY A 104 -3.76 -3.95 1.62
N ILE A 105 -4.00 -4.97 0.80
CA ILE A 105 -4.97 -6.04 1.13
C ILE A 105 -4.56 -6.75 2.42
N ALA A 106 -3.31 -7.21 2.51
CA ALA A 106 -2.82 -7.92 3.68
C ALA A 106 -2.85 -7.05 4.96
N ALA A 107 -2.54 -5.75 4.84
CA ALA A 107 -2.65 -4.80 5.95
C ALA A 107 -4.12 -4.58 6.35
N GLY A 108 -5.03 -4.46 5.38
CA GLY A 108 -6.47 -4.32 5.63
C GLY A 108 -7.03 -5.47 6.45
N LEU A 109 -6.66 -6.70 6.09
CA LEU A 109 -7.10 -7.90 6.82
C LEU A 109 -6.60 -7.92 8.28
N VAL A 110 -5.31 -7.67 8.50
CA VAL A 110 -4.77 -7.71 9.88
C VAL A 110 -5.29 -6.56 10.73
N LEU A 111 -5.43 -5.37 10.17
CA LEU A 111 -5.96 -4.21 10.91
C LEU A 111 -7.45 -4.42 11.26
N ALA A 112 -8.23 -5.04 10.34
CA ALA A 112 -9.61 -5.44 10.63
C ALA A 112 -9.67 -6.48 11.75
N ALA A 113 -8.83 -7.52 11.71
CA ALA A 113 -8.76 -8.55 12.74
C ALA A 113 -8.40 -8.00 14.13
N THR A 114 -7.65 -6.87 14.19
CA THR A 114 -7.37 -6.17 15.44
C THR A 114 -8.52 -5.23 15.89
N GLY A 115 -9.59 -5.12 15.11
CA GLY A 115 -10.74 -4.29 15.42
C GLY A 115 -10.52 -2.78 15.15
N LEU A 116 -9.51 -2.42 14.36
CA LEU A 116 -9.24 -1.02 14.04
C LEU A 116 -10.29 -0.48 13.06
N PRO A 117 -10.92 0.69 13.33
CA PRO A 117 -11.84 1.32 12.39
C PRO A 117 -11.18 1.66 11.06
N ALA A 118 -11.94 1.58 9.96
CA ALA A 118 -11.42 1.73 8.61
C ALA A 118 -10.67 3.06 8.39
N GLU A 119 -11.21 4.18 8.87
CA GLU A 119 -10.57 5.50 8.73
C GLU A 119 -9.23 5.56 9.46
N GLU A 120 -9.16 5.00 10.67
CA GLU A 120 -7.93 4.94 11.46
C GLU A 120 -6.90 3.99 10.83
N ALA A 121 -7.35 2.86 10.28
CA ALA A 121 -6.51 1.91 9.56
C ALA A 121 -5.88 2.54 8.31
N VAL A 122 -6.68 3.25 7.51
CA VAL A 122 -6.20 3.98 6.32
C VAL A 122 -5.20 5.06 6.71
N ARG A 123 -5.49 5.86 7.74
CA ARG A 123 -4.59 6.91 8.24
C ARG A 123 -3.27 6.33 8.73
N ALA A 124 -3.31 5.26 9.51
CA ALA A 124 -2.12 4.58 10.03
C ALA A 124 -1.27 4.01 8.88
N TYR A 125 -1.89 3.43 7.86
CA TYR A 125 -1.19 2.88 6.70
C TYR A 125 -0.51 3.97 5.87
N LEU A 126 -1.21 5.06 5.58
CA LEU A 126 -0.64 6.21 4.86
C LEU A 126 0.52 6.85 5.63
N MET A 127 0.40 6.97 6.95
CA MET A 127 1.48 7.48 7.79
C MET A 127 2.70 6.54 7.80
N GLN A 128 2.48 5.23 7.87
CA GLN A 128 3.54 4.23 7.75
C GLN A 128 4.23 4.32 6.38
N MET A 129 3.48 4.54 5.32
CA MET A 129 4.00 4.74 3.96
C MET A 129 4.88 6.00 3.90
N ALA A 130 4.39 7.14 4.42
CA ALA A 130 5.15 8.39 4.50
C ALA A 130 6.47 8.21 5.26
N ASN A 131 6.41 7.53 6.43
CA ASN A 131 7.60 7.24 7.22
C ASN A 131 8.60 6.36 6.46
N SER A 132 8.14 5.27 5.86
CA SER A 132 9.01 4.36 5.10
C SER A 132 9.73 5.07 3.94
N MET A 133 9.00 5.90 3.19
CA MET A 133 9.57 6.67 2.09
C MET A 133 10.57 7.73 2.58
N THR A 134 10.26 8.41 3.68
CA THR A 134 11.18 9.39 4.29
C THR A 134 12.46 8.72 4.77
N GLN A 135 12.39 7.55 5.40
CA GLN A 135 13.57 6.80 5.82
C GLN A 135 14.44 6.36 4.62
N ASN A 136 13.82 6.03 3.50
CA ASN A 136 14.53 5.71 2.26
C ASN A 136 15.16 6.97 1.63
N ALA A 137 14.45 8.10 1.66
CA ALA A 137 14.96 9.38 1.14
C ALA A 137 16.20 9.87 1.92
N ILE A 138 16.21 9.73 3.25
CA ILE A 138 17.38 10.07 4.10
C ILE A 138 18.64 9.29 3.66
N ARG A 139 18.48 8.09 3.10
CA ARG A 139 19.59 7.26 2.61
C ARG A 139 19.97 7.56 1.15
N ALA A 140 18.99 7.97 0.33
CA ALA A 140 19.16 8.13 -1.11
C ALA A 140 19.59 9.54 -1.53
N ILE A 141 19.21 10.54 -0.78
CA ILE A 141 19.55 11.95 -1.00
C ILE A 141 20.20 12.54 0.26
N PRO A 142 20.99 13.63 0.14
CA PRO A 142 21.67 14.24 1.29
C PRO A 142 20.67 14.97 2.21
N LEU A 143 19.70 14.22 2.72
CA LEU A 143 18.67 14.68 3.64
C LEU A 143 19.07 14.29 5.06
N GLY A 144 19.33 15.28 5.93
CA GLY A 144 19.66 15.03 7.34
C GLY A 144 18.41 14.50 8.10
N GLN A 145 18.64 13.83 9.23
CA GLN A 145 17.59 13.25 10.08
C GLN A 145 16.52 14.28 10.48
N ASP A 146 16.96 15.47 10.94
CA ASP A 146 16.04 16.53 11.35
C ASP A 146 15.20 17.07 10.18
N ALA A 147 15.77 17.11 8.98
CA ALA A 147 15.04 17.49 7.78
C ALA A 147 13.99 16.42 7.42
N GLY A 148 14.34 15.13 7.56
CA GLY A 148 13.39 14.04 7.38
C GLY A 148 12.23 14.10 8.38
N GLN A 149 12.50 14.41 9.66
CA GLN A 149 11.43 14.58 10.64
C GLN A 149 10.51 15.77 10.30
N ARG A 150 11.05 16.89 9.80
CA ARG A 150 10.22 18.01 9.31
C ARG A 150 9.34 17.60 8.15
N VAL A 151 9.86 16.86 7.16
CA VAL A 151 9.06 16.33 6.06
C VAL A 151 7.89 15.46 6.56
N LEU A 152 8.12 14.61 7.55
CA LEU A 152 7.03 13.81 8.14
C LEU A 152 5.97 14.67 8.80
N VAL A 153 6.35 15.68 9.58
CA VAL A 153 5.40 16.61 10.19
C VAL A 153 4.62 17.38 9.13
N ASP A 154 5.31 17.86 8.10
CA ASP A 154 4.69 18.59 6.98
C ASP A 154 3.73 17.69 6.17
N SER A 155 3.93 16.37 6.18
CA SER A 155 3.04 15.42 5.45
C SER A 155 1.74 15.09 6.21
N TYR A 156 1.56 15.46 7.46
CA TYR A 156 0.38 15.07 8.26
C TYR A 156 -0.93 15.54 7.62
N HIS A 157 -0.99 16.78 7.12
CA HIS A 157 -2.19 17.30 6.47
C HIS A 157 -2.55 16.52 5.21
N VAL A 158 -1.54 16.09 4.42
CA VAL A 158 -1.76 15.29 3.20
C VAL A 158 -2.22 13.87 3.56
N VAL A 159 -1.71 13.29 4.64
CA VAL A 159 -2.19 12.00 5.15
C VAL A 159 -3.68 12.08 5.48
N GLU A 160 -4.13 13.16 6.15
CA GLU A 160 -5.55 13.36 6.46
C GLU A 160 -6.40 13.55 5.19
N GLU A 161 -5.94 14.34 4.23
CA GLU A 161 -6.62 14.56 2.95
C GLU A 161 -6.71 13.25 2.13
N ALA A 162 -5.62 12.49 2.05
CA ALA A 162 -5.59 11.23 1.35
C ALA A 162 -6.47 10.17 2.04
N ALA A 163 -6.49 10.15 3.37
CA ALA A 163 -7.38 9.26 4.14
C ALA A 163 -8.85 9.60 3.87
N ALA A 164 -9.22 10.87 3.97
CA ALA A 164 -10.58 11.32 3.65
C ALA A 164 -10.99 10.97 2.22
N ARG A 165 -10.08 11.15 1.26
CA ARG A 165 -10.29 10.76 -0.14
C ARG A 165 -10.48 9.25 -0.27
N THR A 166 -9.65 8.45 0.38
CA THR A 166 -9.76 6.98 0.38
C THR A 166 -11.12 6.52 0.89
N MET A 167 -11.66 7.17 1.91
CA MET A 167 -12.98 6.83 2.46
C MET A 167 -14.15 7.14 1.50
N LEU A 168 -13.97 8.07 0.57
CA LEU A 168 -14.97 8.44 -0.44
C LEU A 168 -14.87 7.62 -1.73
N ASN A 169 -13.69 7.10 -2.04
CA ASN A 169 -13.45 6.36 -3.27
C ASN A 169 -14.15 4.99 -3.24
N THR A 170 -14.48 4.47 -4.42
CA THR A 170 -15.09 3.15 -4.63
C THR A 170 -14.14 2.25 -5.41
N ILE A 171 -14.48 0.98 -5.60
CA ILE A 171 -13.72 0.07 -6.46
C ILE A 171 -13.57 0.59 -7.90
N ALA A 172 -14.53 1.41 -8.37
CA ALA A 172 -14.47 2.03 -9.70
C ALA A 172 -13.38 3.11 -9.82
N ASP A 173 -12.90 3.64 -8.70
CA ASP A 173 -11.83 4.63 -8.64
C ASP A 173 -10.44 3.99 -8.52
N LEU A 174 -10.39 2.65 -8.37
CA LEU A 174 -9.12 1.94 -8.27
C LEU A 174 -8.36 2.02 -9.58
N GLY A 175 -7.13 2.54 -9.56
CA GLY A 175 -6.32 2.61 -10.77
C GLY A 175 -5.15 3.57 -10.70
N VAL A 176 -4.69 3.92 -11.91
CA VAL A 176 -3.55 4.80 -12.14
C VAL A 176 -4.00 6.25 -12.23
N VAL A 177 -3.53 7.06 -11.31
CA VAL A 177 -3.80 8.51 -11.30
C VAL A 177 -2.54 9.37 -11.45
N ALA A 178 -1.36 8.74 -11.55
CA ALA A 178 -0.08 9.41 -11.69
C ALA A 178 0.74 8.88 -12.89
N PRO A 179 0.30 9.09 -14.13
CA PRO A 179 0.94 8.49 -15.32
C PRO A 179 2.40 8.91 -15.51
N ARG A 180 2.80 10.09 -15.04
CA ARG A 180 4.21 10.51 -15.08
C ARG A 180 5.09 9.68 -14.16
N LEU A 181 4.59 9.29 -13.00
CA LEU A 181 5.31 8.42 -12.08
C LEU A 181 5.47 7.03 -12.67
N GLU A 182 4.42 6.47 -13.27
CA GLU A 182 4.50 5.16 -13.93
C GLU A 182 5.50 5.13 -15.08
N VAL A 183 5.49 6.16 -15.94
CA VAL A 183 6.47 6.28 -17.02
C VAL A 183 7.89 6.33 -16.46
N ALA A 184 8.11 7.06 -15.35
CA ALA A 184 9.42 7.11 -14.69
C ALA A 184 9.82 5.76 -14.09
N GLN A 185 8.87 5.02 -13.50
CA GLN A 185 9.10 3.68 -12.95
C GLN A 185 9.41 2.66 -14.06
N MET A 186 8.70 2.69 -15.20
CA MET A 186 9.03 1.85 -16.37
C MET A 186 10.41 2.20 -16.96
N ALA A 187 10.75 3.49 -17.02
CA ALA A 187 12.08 3.91 -17.49
C ALA A 187 13.20 3.44 -16.54
N HIS A 188 12.92 3.34 -15.23
CA HIS A 188 13.87 2.82 -14.25
C HIS A 188 14.30 1.37 -14.54
N GLU A 189 13.42 0.55 -15.11
CA GLU A 189 13.70 -0.86 -15.45
C GLU A 189 14.89 -1.01 -16.40
N SER A 190 15.16 -0.01 -17.22
CA SER A 190 16.25 0.00 -18.22
C SER A 190 17.54 0.67 -17.74
N LEU A 191 17.58 1.24 -16.53
CA LEU A 191 18.77 1.91 -16.01
C LEU A 191 19.88 0.91 -15.69
N ARG A 192 21.12 1.25 -16.08
CA ARG A 192 22.32 0.43 -15.81
C ARG A 192 22.79 0.51 -14.36
N SER A 193 22.54 1.61 -13.68
CA SER A 193 22.92 1.86 -12.28
C SER A 193 21.65 2.13 -11.46
N ARG A 194 21.38 1.28 -10.48
CA ARG A 194 20.21 1.36 -9.60
C ARG A 194 20.65 1.37 -8.16
N MET A 195 20.18 2.32 -7.38
CA MET A 195 20.50 2.41 -5.96
C MET A 195 19.59 1.50 -5.12
N PHE A 196 18.35 1.35 -5.55
CA PHE A 196 17.38 0.44 -4.95
C PHE A 196 16.83 -0.46 -6.04
N MET A 197 16.76 -1.76 -5.75
CA MET A 197 15.92 -2.67 -6.53
C MET A 197 14.57 -2.73 -5.79
N SER A 198 13.57 -2.21 -6.43
CA SER A 198 12.20 -2.28 -5.93
C SER A 198 11.72 -3.71 -5.83
#